data_88ff8b155e5adbdc7a52ff0cfd3a32cd
#
_entry.id   88ff8b155e5adbdc7a52ff0cfd3a32cd
#
_cell.length_a   1.000
_cell.length_b   1.000
_cell.length_c   1.000
_cell.angle_alpha   90.00
_cell.angle_beta   90.00
_cell.angle_gamma   90.00
#
_symmetry.space_group_name_H-M   'P 1'
#
loop_
_entity.id
_entity.type
_entity.pdbx_description
1 polymer ?
#
loop_
_entity_poly.entity_id
_entity_poly.type
_entity_poly.pdbx_seq_one_letter_code
_entity_poly.pdbx_strand_id
1 'polypeptide(L)'
;MNPTPVSVVMPSLNQAAFIEAAARSVLQQDYPALELVVADGGSTDDTHATLERLSHEFGDRLRWQAAPDSGPANAVNKALALARGGIVGWLNADDLYKPGAIAAAVAALQADPSLVMVFGEAEHIDESDRIIDRYPTRPATTPVADFQNGCFICQPTVFLRRSVLDEVGGLDETLSTAFDFDLWLRIFLTFPGHIAHLPRVQAQSRLHPGCITRRLRRTIAAESVRVLARHLGTANPHWLLTYVEEQCNSYPHGDSPADLQQDVESLAAELAGCFSADGRELLRHRLTTDARLRLALPKAFATVTADGWASATLRIRLRQAAAIPGRRSRSGTWQPLVAAASPGGRALTLLVRLWSRLCRWLPGDRRSYLQLACVHAAPLTAPLALSIRSAQQAAKCCVVSRHGRFSLFLPLSAAVGPQAEIEIIPNQVFVPGVVDEQSSDWRELSFRVENMTII
;
A
#
# COMPACT_ATOMS: atom_id res chain seq x y z
N MET A 1 -17.41 32.14 -27.44
CA MET A 1 -17.16 30.81 -28.04
C MET A 1 -18.03 29.82 -27.29
N ASN A 2 -18.62 28.84 -27.98
CA ASN A 2 -19.36 27.79 -27.29
C ASN A 2 -18.38 26.97 -26.43
N PRO A 3 -18.76 26.58 -25.20
CA PRO A 3 -17.90 25.76 -24.34
C PRO A 3 -17.65 24.39 -24.98
N THR A 4 -16.43 23.89 -24.87
CA THR A 4 -16.06 22.55 -25.38
C THR A 4 -16.85 21.47 -24.65
N PRO A 5 -17.61 20.62 -25.38
CA PRO A 5 -18.36 19.56 -24.69
C PRO A 5 -17.46 18.55 -23.98
N VAL A 6 -17.81 18.21 -22.73
CA VAL A 6 -17.12 17.24 -21.89
C VAL A 6 -18.07 16.10 -21.55
N SER A 7 -17.62 14.88 -21.75
CA SER A 7 -18.29 13.68 -21.23
C SER A 7 -17.44 13.08 -20.10
N VAL A 8 -18.06 12.85 -18.95
CA VAL A 8 -17.48 11.98 -17.94
C VAL A 8 -18.11 10.60 -18.07
N VAL A 9 -17.29 9.57 -18.21
CA VAL A 9 -17.76 8.17 -18.25
C VAL A 9 -17.62 7.53 -16.88
N MET A 10 -18.58 6.68 -16.49
CA MET A 10 -18.62 6.05 -15.18
C MET A 10 -19.06 4.59 -15.32
N PRO A 11 -18.17 3.63 -15.08
CA PRO A 11 -18.56 2.23 -14.91
C PRO A 11 -19.23 2.04 -13.56
N SER A 12 -20.24 1.18 -13.47
CA SER A 12 -20.96 0.88 -12.23
C SER A 12 -21.35 -0.60 -12.15
N LEU A 13 -21.18 -1.19 -10.98
CA LEU A 13 -21.76 -2.49 -10.62
C LEU A 13 -21.91 -2.57 -9.11
N ASN A 14 -23.17 -2.60 -8.62
CA ASN A 14 -23.51 -2.67 -7.20
C ASN A 14 -22.82 -1.55 -6.36
N GLN A 15 -23.06 -0.30 -6.77
CA GLN A 15 -22.44 0.89 -6.18
C GLN A 15 -23.43 1.80 -5.45
N ALA A 16 -24.55 1.25 -4.96
CA ALA A 16 -25.61 2.04 -4.29
C ALA A 16 -25.08 2.91 -3.14
N ALA A 17 -24.02 2.45 -2.45
CA ALA A 17 -23.42 3.20 -1.34
C ALA A 17 -22.70 4.48 -1.77
N PHE A 18 -22.18 4.55 -3.00
CA PHE A 18 -21.25 5.62 -3.41
C PHE A 18 -21.72 6.39 -4.65
N ILE A 19 -22.46 5.75 -5.55
CA ILE A 19 -22.79 6.30 -6.88
C ILE A 19 -23.48 7.66 -6.84
N GLU A 20 -24.30 7.93 -5.83
CA GLU A 20 -24.95 9.24 -5.69
C GLU A 20 -23.92 10.35 -5.49
N ALA A 21 -23.01 10.16 -4.54
CA ALA A 21 -21.96 11.13 -4.26
C ALA A 21 -21.02 11.30 -5.47
N ALA A 22 -20.64 10.21 -6.13
CA ALA A 22 -19.82 10.22 -7.33
C ALA A 22 -20.50 11.00 -8.47
N ALA A 23 -21.74 10.67 -8.81
CA ALA A 23 -22.50 11.33 -9.85
C ALA A 23 -22.72 12.83 -9.57
N ARG A 24 -23.04 13.18 -8.31
CA ARG A 24 -23.19 14.59 -7.88
C ARG A 24 -21.86 15.34 -7.98
N SER A 25 -20.74 14.73 -7.65
CA SER A 25 -19.41 15.34 -7.78
C SER A 25 -19.09 15.74 -9.22
N VAL A 26 -19.66 15.05 -10.20
CA VAL A 26 -19.59 15.39 -11.64
C VAL A 26 -20.63 16.44 -12.00
N LEU A 27 -21.91 16.14 -11.78
CA LEU A 27 -23.05 16.93 -12.29
C LEU A 27 -23.19 18.31 -11.63
N GLN A 28 -22.58 18.51 -10.47
CA GLN A 28 -22.53 19.80 -9.75
C GLN A 28 -21.27 20.62 -10.07
N GLN A 29 -20.41 20.16 -11.00
CA GLN A 29 -19.31 20.99 -11.49
C GLN A 29 -19.85 22.23 -12.20
N ASP A 30 -19.18 23.36 -11.99
CA ASP A 30 -19.50 24.61 -12.68
C ASP A 30 -18.91 24.58 -14.10
N TYR A 31 -19.54 23.76 -14.96
CA TYR A 31 -19.19 23.64 -16.36
C TYR A 31 -20.45 23.38 -17.21
N PRO A 32 -20.82 24.30 -18.16
CA PRO A 32 -22.14 24.30 -18.79
C PRO A 32 -22.31 23.16 -19.82
N ALA A 33 -21.25 22.74 -20.51
CA ALA A 33 -21.33 21.73 -21.58
C ALA A 33 -20.82 20.37 -21.08
N LEU A 34 -21.48 19.83 -20.05
CA LEU A 34 -21.09 18.61 -19.35
C LEU A 34 -22.21 17.57 -19.39
N GLU A 35 -21.86 16.34 -19.73
CA GLU A 35 -22.69 15.16 -19.51
C GLU A 35 -21.95 14.11 -18.67
N LEU A 36 -22.70 13.34 -17.88
CA LEU A 36 -22.27 12.10 -17.23
C LEU A 36 -22.92 10.92 -17.95
N VAL A 37 -22.09 9.95 -18.36
CA VAL A 37 -22.54 8.72 -19.03
C VAL A 37 -22.19 7.53 -18.17
N VAL A 38 -23.21 6.86 -17.61
CA VAL A 38 -23.02 5.69 -16.74
C VAL A 38 -23.32 4.41 -17.52
N ALA A 39 -22.36 3.47 -17.50
CA ALA A 39 -22.58 2.10 -17.94
C ALA A 39 -22.65 1.18 -16.71
N ASP A 40 -23.83 0.68 -16.43
CA ASP A 40 -24.07 -0.22 -15.31
C ASP A 40 -24.05 -1.67 -15.78
N GLY A 41 -23.27 -2.51 -15.14
CA GLY A 41 -23.04 -3.92 -15.48
C GLY A 41 -24.19 -4.88 -15.10
N GLY A 42 -25.34 -4.34 -14.69
CA GLY A 42 -26.50 -5.11 -14.24
C GLY A 42 -26.54 -5.21 -12.71
N SER A 43 -26.44 -4.06 -12.03
CA SER A 43 -26.57 -3.96 -10.57
C SER A 43 -27.87 -4.56 -10.05
N THR A 44 -27.79 -5.18 -8.89
CA THR A 44 -28.91 -5.84 -8.19
C THR A 44 -29.25 -5.16 -6.87
N ASP A 45 -28.51 -4.14 -6.50
CA ASP A 45 -28.75 -3.27 -5.36
C ASP A 45 -29.54 -2.01 -5.77
N ASP A 46 -29.64 -1.00 -4.90
CA ASP A 46 -30.37 0.24 -5.14
C ASP A 46 -29.70 1.22 -6.13
N THR A 47 -28.64 0.78 -6.87
CA THR A 47 -27.93 1.59 -7.85
C THR A 47 -28.88 2.15 -8.91
N HIS A 48 -29.75 1.31 -9.49
CA HIS A 48 -30.70 1.73 -10.54
C HIS A 48 -31.69 2.75 -10.03
N ALA A 49 -32.29 2.52 -8.85
CA ALA A 49 -33.21 3.48 -8.23
C ALA A 49 -32.57 4.86 -7.99
N THR A 50 -31.28 4.86 -7.62
CA THR A 50 -30.51 6.09 -7.45
C THR A 50 -30.27 6.80 -8.79
N LEU A 51 -29.87 6.06 -9.85
CA LEU A 51 -29.65 6.61 -11.18
C LEU A 51 -30.95 7.17 -11.79
N GLU A 52 -32.08 6.49 -11.63
CA GLU A 52 -33.40 7.00 -12.04
C GLU A 52 -33.74 8.34 -11.38
N ARG A 53 -33.59 8.42 -10.06
CA ARG A 53 -33.83 9.64 -9.29
C ARG A 53 -32.93 10.80 -9.76
N LEU A 54 -31.64 10.53 -9.94
CA LEU A 54 -30.68 11.51 -10.44
C LEU A 54 -30.98 11.93 -11.91
N SER A 55 -31.46 11.03 -12.76
CA SER A 55 -31.88 11.36 -14.12
C SER A 55 -33.07 12.32 -14.14
N HIS A 56 -34.02 12.16 -13.22
CA HIS A 56 -35.11 13.13 -13.07
C HIS A 56 -34.63 14.50 -12.60
N GLU A 57 -33.59 14.55 -11.73
CA GLU A 57 -33.04 15.79 -11.21
C GLU A 57 -32.18 16.54 -12.24
N PHE A 58 -31.31 15.83 -12.97
CA PHE A 58 -30.30 16.42 -13.84
C PHE A 58 -30.67 16.40 -15.33
N GLY A 59 -31.75 15.71 -15.72
CA GLY A 59 -32.23 15.62 -17.09
C GLY A 59 -31.19 15.06 -18.05
N ASP A 60 -31.09 15.66 -19.24
CA ASP A 60 -30.21 15.21 -20.32
C ASP A 60 -28.69 15.24 -19.97
N ARG A 61 -28.32 15.84 -18.85
CA ARG A 61 -26.94 15.85 -18.37
C ARG A 61 -26.51 14.50 -17.78
N LEU A 62 -27.45 13.64 -17.38
CA LEU A 62 -27.19 12.28 -16.96
C LEU A 62 -27.81 11.28 -17.92
N ARG A 63 -26.97 10.47 -18.52
CA ARG A 63 -27.38 9.36 -19.36
C ARG A 63 -26.83 8.06 -18.78
N TRP A 64 -27.66 7.04 -18.69
CA TRP A 64 -27.20 5.76 -18.19
C TRP A 64 -27.85 4.59 -18.93
N GLN A 65 -27.16 3.46 -18.92
CA GLN A 65 -27.64 2.22 -19.52
C GLN A 65 -27.22 1.07 -18.62
N ALA A 66 -28.18 0.18 -18.31
CA ALA A 66 -27.92 -1.09 -17.64
C ALA A 66 -27.83 -2.20 -18.67
N ALA A 67 -26.69 -2.87 -18.74
CA ALA A 67 -26.50 -4.06 -19.59
C ALA A 67 -25.33 -4.87 -19.05
N PRO A 68 -25.45 -6.23 -18.97
CA PRO A 68 -24.34 -7.06 -18.56
C PRO A 68 -23.06 -6.73 -19.30
N ASP A 69 -21.94 -6.68 -18.58
CA ASP A 69 -20.61 -6.45 -19.15
C ASP A 69 -19.65 -7.60 -18.82
N SER A 70 -18.47 -7.59 -19.46
CA SER A 70 -17.39 -8.55 -19.21
C SER A 70 -16.38 -8.06 -18.18
N GLY A 71 -16.64 -6.94 -17.52
CA GLY A 71 -15.77 -6.33 -16.55
C GLY A 71 -15.65 -4.81 -16.71
N PRO A 72 -14.94 -4.13 -15.81
CA PRO A 72 -14.91 -2.67 -15.75
C PRO A 72 -14.35 -2.01 -17.02
N ALA A 73 -13.36 -2.60 -17.69
CA ALA A 73 -12.85 -2.07 -18.97
C ALA A 73 -13.94 -2.05 -20.06
N ASN A 74 -14.74 -3.12 -20.14
CA ASN A 74 -15.86 -3.19 -21.08
C ASN A 74 -16.95 -2.16 -20.74
N ALA A 75 -17.28 -1.99 -19.44
CA ALA A 75 -18.23 -0.96 -19.00
C ALA A 75 -17.76 0.45 -19.40
N VAL A 76 -16.48 0.77 -19.17
CA VAL A 76 -15.91 2.07 -19.61
C VAL A 76 -15.98 2.23 -21.12
N ASN A 77 -15.61 1.21 -21.91
CA ASN A 77 -15.69 1.27 -23.36
C ASN A 77 -17.13 1.47 -23.87
N LYS A 78 -18.12 0.84 -23.24
CA LYS A 78 -19.54 1.07 -23.53
C LYS A 78 -19.96 2.51 -23.25
N ALA A 79 -19.55 3.07 -22.10
CA ALA A 79 -19.84 4.46 -21.77
C ALA A 79 -19.14 5.44 -22.74
N LEU A 80 -17.90 5.16 -23.15
CA LEU A 80 -17.15 5.92 -24.14
C LEU A 80 -17.85 5.92 -25.52
N ALA A 81 -18.42 4.78 -25.93
CA ALA A 81 -19.18 4.68 -27.19
C ALA A 81 -20.43 5.57 -27.18
N LEU A 82 -21.04 5.80 -26.03
CA LEU A 82 -22.21 6.67 -25.84
C LEU A 82 -21.85 8.15 -25.64
N ALA A 83 -20.63 8.45 -25.22
CA ALA A 83 -20.15 9.80 -24.92
C ALA A 83 -20.12 10.68 -26.16
N ARG A 84 -20.45 11.97 -26.01
CA ARG A 84 -20.55 12.96 -27.13
C ARG A 84 -19.50 14.06 -27.04
N GLY A 85 -18.84 14.19 -25.87
CA GLY A 85 -17.87 15.25 -25.62
C GLY A 85 -16.58 15.09 -26.40
N GLY A 86 -16.01 16.21 -26.82
CA GLY A 86 -14.68 16.26 -27.41
C GLY A 86 -13.55 16.08 -26.42
N ILE A 87 -13.84 16.29 -25.15
CA ILE A 87 -12.97 15.95 -24.00
C ILE A 87 -13.68 14.88 -23.17
N VAL A 88 -12.91 13.90 -22.72
CA VAL A 88 -13.39 12.78 -21.91
C VAL A 88 -12.67 12.76 -20.57
N GLY A 89 -13.45 12.68 -19.49
CA GLY A 89 -12.99 12.27 -18.16
C GLY A 89 -13.52 10.88 -17.84
N TRP A 90 -12.90 10.19 -16.89
CA TRP A 90 -13.35 8.90 -16.39
C TRP A 90 -13.32 8.89 -14.87
N LEU A 91 -14.47 8.70 -14.24
CA LEU A 91 -14.65 8.63 -12.79
C LEU A 91 -15.33 7.31 -12.43
N ASN A 92 -14.74 6.50 -11.58
CA ASN A 92 -15.42 5.31 -11.06
C ASN A 92 -16.57 5.71 -10.11
N ALA A 93 -17.55 4.82 -9.97
CA ALA A 93 -18.77 5.12 -9.21
C ALA A 93 -18.56 5.21 -7.67
N ASP A 94 -17.34 4.98 -7.19
CA ASP A 94 -16.91 5.11 -5.79
C ASP A 94 -15.95 6.29 -5.54
N ASP A 95 -15.46 6.97 -6.61
CA ASP A 95 -14.53 8.09 -6.56
C ASP A 95 -15.25 9.46 -6.62
N LEU A 96 -14.54 10.55 -6.31
CA LEU A 96 -15.10 11.90 -6.28
C LEU A 96 -14.22 12.89 -7.06
N TYR A 97 -14.84 13.79 -7.85
CA TYR A 97 -14.15 14.98 -8.33
C TYR A 97 -14.13 16.10 -7.28
N LYS A 98 -13.04 16.85 -7.25
CA LYS A 98 -12.96 18.12 -6.51
C LYS A 98 -13.67 19.23 -7.27
N PRO A 99 -14.22 20.23 -6.58
CA PRO A 99 -14.80 21.41 -7.24
C PRO A 99 -13.83 22.08 -8.23
N GLY A 100 -14.31 22.36 -9.45
CA GLY A 100 -13.54 22.99 -10.52
C GLY A 100 -12.54 22.07 -11.23
N ALA A 101 -12.56 20.75 -11.00
CA ALA A 101 -11.70 19.78 -11.69
C ALA A 101 -11.87 19.82 -13.21
N ILE A 102 -13.10 19.76 -13.68
CA ILE A 102 -13.43 19.78 -15.12
C ILE A 102 -13.01 21.10 -15.76
N ALA A 103 -13.35 22.23 -15.14
CA ALA A 103 -13.00 23.55 -15.67
C ALA A 103 -11.48 23.73 -15.81
N ALA A 104 -10.70 23.27 -14.80
CA ALA A 104 -9.25 23.36 -14.85
C ALA A 104 -8.64 22.47 -15.95
N ALA A 105 -9.15 21.25 -16.12
CA ALA A 105 -8.69 20.34 -17.16
C ALA A 105 -8.97 20.89 -18.57
N VAL A 106 -10.19 21.38 -18.79
CA VAL A 106 -10.57 22.01 -20.07
C VAL A 106 -9.73 23.26 -20.35
N ALA A 107 -9.54 24.13 -19.35
CA ALA A 107 -8.72 25.33 -19.52
C ALA A 107 -7.29 24.99 -19.95
N ALA A 108 -6.67 23.97 -19.36
CA ALA A 108 -5.33 23.54 -19.74
C ALA A 108 -5.28 22.99 -21.19
N LEU A 109 -6.23 22.12 -21.55
CA LEU A 109 -6.32 21.58 -22.92
C LEU A 109 -6.63 22.66 -23.98
N GLN A 110 -7.34 23.72 -23.61
CA GLN A 110 -7.64 24.85 -24.52
C GLN A 110 -6.45 25.82 -24.62
N ALA A 111 -5.71 26.03 -23.53
CA ALA A 111 -4.53 26.91 -23.51
C ALA A 111 -3.41 26.37 -24.40
N ASP A 112 -3.28 25.06 -24.50
CA ASP A 112 -2.33 24.41 -25.42
C ASP A 112 -3.05 23.36 -26.27
N PRO A 113 -3.38 23.68 -27.51
CA PRO A 113 -4.04 22.73 -28.44
C PRO A 113 -3.21 21.50 -28.80
N SER A 114 -1.90 21.51 -28.55
CA SER A 114 -1.02 20.34 -28.76
C SER A 114 -1.17 19.29 -27.67
N LEU A 115 -1.67 19.66 -26.49
CA LEU A 115 -1.92 18.71 -25.41
C LEU A 115 -3.05 17.75 -25.76
N VAL A 116 -2.81 16.47 -25.58
CA VAL A 116 -3.77 15.38 -25.81
C VAL A 116 -4.41 14.90 -24.52
N MET A 117 -3.70 15.01 -23.41
CA MET A 117 -4.11 14.55 -22.08
C MET A 117 -3.61 15.49 -20.99
N VAL A 118 -4.40 15.66 -19.94
CA VAL A 118 -3.98 16.27 -18.67
C VAL A 118 -4.36 15.35 -17.52
N PHE A 119 -3.58 15.37 -16.45
CA PHE A 119 -3.88 14.70 -15.19
C PHE A 119 -3.45 15.58 -14.02
N GLY A 120 -4.01 15.36 -12.85
CA GLY A 120 -3.73 16.17 -11.67
C GLY A 120 -3.33 15.36 -10.45
N GLU A 121 -3.21 16.05 -9.32
CA GLU A 121 -3.01 15.45 -8.01
C GLU A 121 -4.30 14.76 -7.54
N ALA A 122 -4.16 13.79 -6.64
CA ALA A 122 -5.28 13.11 -6.01
C ALA A 122 -5.05 12.85 -4.51
N GLU A 123 -6.13 12.61 -3.82
CA GLU A 123 -6.15 12.14 -2.44
C GLU A 123 -6.79 10.75 -2.39
N HIS A 124 -6.31 9.86 -1.52
CA HIS A 124 -7.07 8.68 -1.15
C HIS A 124 -8.02 9.03 0.00
N ILE A 125 -9.24 8.50 -0.07
CA ILE A 125 -10.26 8.65 0.98
C ILE A 125 -10.77 7.28 1.44
N ASP A 126 -11.27 7.23 2.67
CA ASP A 126 -11.94 6.04 3.20
C ASP A 126 -13.45 6.00 2.83
N GLU A 127 -14.17 5.00 3.33
CA GLU A 127 -15.63 4.84 3.12
C GLU A 127 -16.47 6.01 3.67
N SER A 128 -15.90 6.83 4.55
CA SER A 128 -16.55 7.98 5.19
C SER A 128 -16.06 9.32 4.64
N ASP A 129 -15.45 9.34 3.45
CA ASP A 129 -14.88 10.53 2.78
C ASP A 129 -13.70 11.18 3.52
N ARG A 130 -13.10 10.53 4.53
CA ARG A 130 -11.95 11.08 5.26
C ARG A 130 -10.69 10.82 4.44
N ILE A 131 -9.86 11.86 4.32
CA ILE A 131 -8.58 11.75 3.62
C ILE A 131 -7.66 10.82 4.40
N ILE A 132 -7.11 9.83 3.69
CA ILE A 132 -6.11 8.88 4.20
C ILE A 132 -4.72 9.45 3.94
N ASP A 133 -4.43 9.75 2.65
CA ASP A 133 -3.13 10.24 2.18
C ASP A 133 -3.25 10.92 0.82
N ARG A 134 -2.12 11.35 0.25
CA ARG A 134 -2.00 11.84 -1.12
C ARG A 134 -1.48 10.75 -2.04
N TYR A 135 -2.09 10.64 -3.22
CA TYR A 135 -1.58 9.77 -4.27
C TYR A 135 -0.18 10.26 -4.72
N PRO A 136 0.80 9.37 -4.93
CA PRO A 136 2.18 9.73 -5.28
C PRO A 136 2.31 10.14 -6.75
N THR A 137 1.60 11.21 -7.14
CA THR A 137 1.62 11.76 -8.50
C THR A 137 2.99 12.33 -8.84
N ARG A 138 3.42 12.19 -10.09
CA ARG A 138 4.67 12.78 -10.62
C ARG A 138 4.38 13.66 -11.82
N PRO A 139 5.28 14.61 -12.17
CA PRO A 139 5.11 15.47 -13.33
C PRO A 139 5.00 14.70 -14.64
N ALA A 140 4.31 15.26 -15.65
CA ALA A 140 4.17 14.66 -16.99
C ALA A 140 5.53 14.51 -17.74
N THR A 141 6.56 15.22 -17.29
CA THR A 141 7.94 15.07 -17.78
C THR A 141 8.67 13.83 -17.25
N THR A 142 8.05 13.09 -16.34
CA THR A 142 8.59 11.82 -15.84
C THR A 142 8.78 10.86 -17.00
N PRO A 143 9.98 10.26 -17.16
CA PRO A 143 10.23 9.32 -18.24
C PRO A 143 9.26 8.13 -18.21
N VAL A 144 8.81 7.68 -19.38
CA VAL A 144 7.91 6.51 -19.49
C VAL A 144 8.51 5.26 -18.83
N ALA A 145 9.83 5.13 -18.80
CA ALA A 145 10.52 4.05 -18.11
C ALA A 145 10.24 4.01 -16.60
N ASP A 146 9.83 5.12 -15.99
CA ASP A 146 9.54 5.18 -14.55
C ASP A 146 8.24 4.47 -14.16
N PHE A 147 7.38 4.16 -15.12
CA PHE A 147 6.24 3.24 -14.90
C PHE A 147 6.68 1.84 -14.46
N GLN A 148 7.95 1.49 -14.68
CA GLN A 148 8.57 0.29 -14.13
C GLN A 148 8.54 0.24 -12.58
N ASN A 149 8.42 1.41 -11.93
CA ASN A 149 8.48 1.57 -10.48
C ASN A 149 7.13 1.96 -9.87
N GLY A 150 6.03 1.77 -10.59
CA GLY A 150 4.67 2.06 -10.14
C GLY A 150 3.93 3.03 -11.07
N CYS A 151 2.59 3.07 -10.96
CA CYS A 151 1.78 4.06 -11.63
C CYS A 151 1.81 5.37 -10.84
N PHE A 152 2.18 6.47 -11.49
CA PHE A 152 2.21 7.81 -10.91
C PHE A 152 1.04 8.69 -11.38
N ILE A 153 0.04 8.11 -12.02
CA ILE A 153 -1.19 8.77 -12.48
C ILE A 153 -2.37 8.15 -11.75
N CYS A 154 -3.06 8.95 -10.95
CA CYS A 154 -4.31 8.53 -10.34
C CYS A 154 -5.43 8.62 -11.38
N GLN A 155 -6.05 7.50 -11.69
CA GLN A 155 -6.99 7.35 -12.79
C GLN A 155 -8.07 8.44 -12.85
N PRO A 156 -8.80 8.78 -11.74
CA PRO A 156 -9.89 9.75 -11.81
C PRO A 156 -9.44 11.19 -12.10
N THR A 157 -8.13 11.49 -12.10
CA THR A 157 -7.65 12.84 -12.38
C THR A 157 -7.46 13.13 -13.86
N VAL A 158 -7.63 12.11 -14.72
CA VAL A 158 -7.29 12.19 -16.14
C VAL A 158 -8.44 12.76 -16.97
N PHE A 159 -8.09 13.73 -17.81
CA PHE A 159 -8.93 14.22 -18.90
C PHE A 159 -8.15 14.18 -20.20
N LEU A 160 -8.75 13.69 -21.27
CA LEU A 160 -8.09 13.54 -22.57
C LEU A 160 -9.00 13.97 -23.72
N ARG A 161 -8.41 14.35 -24.84
CA ARG A 161 -9.16 14.55 -26.07
C ARG A 161 -9.69 13.22 -26.56
N ARG A 162 -10.94 13.17 -26.99
CA ARG A 162 -11.56 11.95 -27.50
C ARG A 162 -10.79 11.34 -28.68
N SER A 163 -10.23 12.17 -29.54
CA SER A 163 -9.41 11.72 -30.67
C SER A 163 -8.21 10.87 -30.30
N VAL A 164 -7.72 10.99 -29.07
CA VAL A 164 -6.65 10.12 -28.54
C VAL A 164 -7.09 8.67 -28.51
N LEU A 165 -8.33 8.41 -28.06
CA LEU A 165 -8.89 7.06 -28.01
C LEU A 165 -9.12 6.47 -29.41
N ASP A 166 -9.39 7.33 -30.40
CA ASP A 166 -9.52 6.91 -31.81
C ASP A 166 -8.15 6.45 -32.37
N GLU A 167 -7.04 7.03 -31.89
CA GLU A 167 -5.68 6.72 -32.33
C GLU A 167 -5.05 5.55 -31.54
N VAL A 168 -5.11 5.57 -30.20
CA VAL A 168 -4.49 4.51 -29.37
C VAL A 168 -5.42 3.33 -29.10
N GLY A 169 -6.70 3.45 -29.42
CA GLY A 169 -7.76 2.49 -29.06
C GLY A 169 -8.33 2.73 -27.65
N GLY A 170 -9.46 2.09 -27.37
CA GLY A 170 -10.08 2.08 -26.05
C GLY A 170 -9.29 1.28 -25.01
N LEU A 171 -9.94 0.92 -23.90
CA LEU A 171 -9.34 0.06 -22.86
C LEU A 171 -9.24 -1.38 -23.37
N ASP A 172 -8.17 -2.07 -22.98
CA ASP A 172 -7.97 -3.51 -23.23
C ASP A 172 -8.89 -4.32 -22.32
N GLU A 173 -9.96 -4.88 -22.89
CA GLU A 173 -10.98 -5.65 -22.15
C GLU A 173 -10.49 -7.03 -21.70
N THR A 174 -9.30 -7.45 -22.12
CA THR A 174 -8.66 -8.68 -21.63
C THR A 174 -8.01 -8.50 -20.27
N LEU A 175 -7.83 -7.24 -19.81
CA LEU A 175 -7.30 -6.88 -18.53
C LEU A 175 -8.43 -6.69 -17.51
N SER A 176 -8.26 -7.25 -16.33
CA SER A 176 -9.22 -7.16 -15.23
C SER A 176 -8.96 -5.99 -14.29
N THR A 177 -7.72 -5.48 -14.28
CA THR A 177 -7.26 -4.48 -13.29
C THR A 177 -6.36 -3.40 -13.89
N ALA A 178 -5.37 -3.74 -14.72
CA ALA A 178 -4.34 -2.82 -15.20
C ALA A 178 -4.69 -2.13 -16.54
N PHE A 179 -5.96 -2.01 -16.87
CA PHE A 179 -6.46 -1.46 -18.14
C PHE A 179 -6.25 0.07 -18.25
N ASP A 180 -6.31 0.80 -17.14
CA ASP A 180 -5.93 2.22 -17.07
C ASP A 180 -4.42 2.39 -17.26
N PHE A 181 -3.62 1.57 -16.58
CA PHE A 181 -2.17 1.55 -16.68
C PHE A 181 -1.68 1.25 -18.11
N ASP A 182 -2.32 0.29 -18.79
CA ASP A 182 -2.08 -0.01 -20.20
C ASP A 182 -2.40 1.20 -21.10
N LEU A 183 -3.53 1.87 -20.87
CA LEU A 183 -3.92 3.06 -21.62
C LEU A 183 -2.92 4.21 -21.44
N TRP A 184 -2.45 4.44 -20.20
CA TRP A 184 -1.44 5.48 -19.93
C TRP A 184 -0.13 5.20 -20.65
N LEU A 185 0.36 3.97 -20.64
CA LEU A 185 1.57 3.59 -21.38
C LEU A 185 1.41 3.83 -22.89
N ARG A 186 0.29 3.43 -23.48
CA ARG A 186 0.02 3.70 -24.91
C ARG A 186 0.03 5.18 -25.21
N ILE A 187 -0.62 6.01 -24.39
CA ILE A 187 -0.67 7.46 -24.58
C ILE A 187 0.73 8.09 -24.44
N PHE A 188 1.49 7.74 -23.40
CA PHE A 188 2.84 8.28 -23.17
C PHE A 188 3.83 7.89 -24.28
N LEU A 189 3.68 6.71 -24.85
CA LEU A 189 4.52 6.24 -25.97
C LEU A 189 4.15 6.88 -27.31
N THR A 190 2.86 7.12 -27.53
CA THR A 190 2.36 7.68 -28.81
C THR A 190 2.50 9.21 -28.85
N PHE A 191 2.31 9.89 -27.73
CA PHE A 191 2.27 11.36 -27.64
C PHE A 191 3.31 11.95 -26.66
N PRO A 192 4.61 11.65 -26.80
CA PRO A 192 5.63 12.16 -25.90
C PRO A 192 5.67 13.71 -25.95
N GLY A 193 5.61 14.33 -24.77
CA GLY A 193 5.64 15.81 -24.65
C GLY A 193 4.28 16.50 -24.85
N HIS A 194 3.21 15.77 -25.16
CA HIS A 194 1.86 16.32 -25.36
C HIS A 194 0.91 16.02 -24.17
N ILE A 195 1.47 15.78 -23.01
CA ILE A 195 0.76 15.48 -21.77
C ILE A 195 1.15 16.52 -20.73
N ALA A 196 0.19 17.03 -19.96
CA ALA A 196 0.47 18.00 -18.90
C ALA A 196 -0.01 17.51 -17.52
N HIS A 197 0.73 17.88 -16.50
CA HIS A 197 0.38 17.70 -15.10
C HIS A 197 -0.18 19.00 -14.52
N LEU A 198 -1.32 18.93 -13.87
CA LEU A 198 -1.96 20.03 -13.17
C LEU A 198 -1.60 19.93 -11.68
N PRO A 199 -0.84 20.88 -11.10
CA PRO A 199 -0.39 20.82 -9.71
C PRO A 199 -1.51 21.23 -8.74
N ARG A 200 -2.64 20.51 -8.81
CA ARG A 200 -3.80 20.69 -7.93
C ARG A 200 -4.54 19.38 -7.76
N VAL A 201 -5.18 19.20 -6.62
CA VAL A 201 -6.03 18.03 -6.36
C VAL A 201 -7.28 18.11 -7.24
N GLN A 202 -7.39 17.17 -8.17
CA GLN A 202 -8.50 17.06 -9.13
C GLN A 202 -9.56 16.08 -8.64
N ALA A 203 -9.16 15.01 -7.96
CA ALA A 203 -10.04 13.92 -7.59
C ALA A 203 -9.64 13.29 -6.25
N GLN A 204 -10.57 12.52 -5.71
CA GLN A 204 -10.38 11.67 -4.55
C GLN A 204 -10.71 10.24 -4.95
N SER A 205 -9.75 9.33 -4.75
CA SER A 205 -9.92 7.90 -5.02
C SER A 205 -10.22 7.17 -3.72
N ARG A 206 -11.28 6.37 -3.73
CA ARG A 206 -11.78 5.71 -2.52
C ARG A 206 -11.14 4.34 -2.32
N LEU A 207 -10.60 4.13 -1.13
CA LEU A 207 -10.04 2.85 -0.69
C LEU A 207 -10.98 2.18 0.31
N HIS A 208 -11.69 1.14 -0.15
CA HIS A 208 -12.58 0.33 0.68
C HIS A 208 -12.37 -1.17 0.39
N PRO A 209 -12.83 -2.10 1.25
CA PRO A 209 -12.58 -3.54 1.07
C PRO A 209 -13.10 -4.11 -0.25
N GLY A 210 -14.16 -3.50 -0.81
CA GLY A 210 -14.77 -3.93 -2.08
C GLY A 210 -14.04 -3.42 -3.33
N CYS A 211 -13.16 -2.40 -3.24
CA CYS A 211 -12.51 -1.83 -4.42
C CYS A 211 -11.51 -2.81 -5.06
N ILE A 212 -11.34 -2.70 -6.38
CA ILE A 212 -10.45 -3.54 -7.19
C ILE A 212 -9.02 -3.49 -6.64
N THR A 213 -8.55 -2.30 -6.31
CA THR A 213 -7.20 -2.06 -5.80
C THR A 213 -6.87 -2.88 -4.56
N ARG A 214 -7.81 -3.11 -3.65
CA ARG A 214 -7.60 -3.93 -2.46
C ARG A 214 -7.85 -5.41 -2.68
N ARG A 215 -8.89 -5.76 -3.46
CA ARG A 215 -9.30 -7.15 -3.66
C ARG A 215 -8.39 -7.96 -4.59
N LEU A 216 -7.86 -7.32 -5.64
CA LEU A 216 -7.21 -8.02 -6.75
C LEU A 216 -5.70 -7.74 -6.83
N ARG A 217 -5.01 -7.59 -5.68
CA ARG A 217 -3.58 -7.22 -5.62
C ARG A 217 -2.67 -8.13 -6.44
N ARG A 218 -2.89 -9.45 -6.39
CA ARG A 218 -2.14 -10.42 -7.19
C ARG A 218 -2.32 -10.18 -8.69
N THR A 219 -3.57 -9.97 -9.11
CA THR A 219 -3.91 -9.70 -10.51
C THR A 219 -3.30 -8.39 -10.98
N ILE A 220 -3.38 -7.34 -10.15
CA ILE A 220 -2.74 -6.03 -10.45
C ILE A 220 -1.25 -6.22 -10.70
N ALA A 221 -0.54 -6.92 -9.82
CA ALA A 221 0.90 -7.18 -9.98
C ALA A 221 1.19 -7.96 -11.27
N ALA A 222 0.43 -9.01 -11.52
CA ALA A 222 0.60 -9.86 -12.71
C ALA A 222 0.33 -9.08 -14.02
N GLU A 223 -0.79 -8.39 -14.10
CA GLU A 223 -1.17 -7.64 -15.29
C GLU A 223 -0.23 -6.45 -15.53
N SER A 224 0.16 -5.71 -14.46
CA SER A 224 1.11 -4.59 -14.61
C SER A 224 2.47 -5.05 -15.13
N VAL A 225 2.99 -6.18 -14.65
CA VAL A 225 4.23 -6.77 -15.19
C VAL A 225 4.08 -7.16 -16.66
N ARG A 226 2.96 -7.79 -17.05
CA ARG A 226 2.72 -8.16 -18.46
C ARG A 226 2.57 -6.94 -19.37
N VAL A 227 1.85 -5.92 -18.90
CA VAL A 227 1.66 -4.65 -19.62
C VAL A 227 3.01 -3.96 -19.85
N LEU A 228 3.86 -3.86 -18.81
CA LEU A 228 5.21 -3.32 -18.96
C LEU A 228 6.07 -4.12 -19.94
N ALA A 229 6.06 -5.45 -19.85
CA ALA A 229 6.81 -6.30 -20.77
C ALA A 229 6.31 -6.16 -22.22
N ARG A 230 5.00 -6.03 -22.41
CA ARG A 230 4.36 -5.82 -23.71
C ARG A 230 4.83 -4.51 -24.36
N HIS A 231 4.84 -3.41 -23.61
CA HIS A 231 5.09 -2.07 -24.16
C HIS A 231 6.57 -1.65 -24.10
N LEU A 232 7.32 -2.10 -23.10
CA LEU A 232 8.72 -1.71 -22.88
C LEU A 232 9.72 -2.85 -23.14
N GLY A 233 9.25 -4.00 -23.62
CA GLY A 233 10.06 -5.18 -23.91
C GLY A 233 10.37 -6.05 -22.69
N THR A 234 10.59 -5.45 -21.53
CA THR A 234 10.80 -6.16 -20.26
C THR A 234 10.17 -5.38 -19.11
N ALA A 235 9.86 -6.07 -18.03
CA ALA A 235 9.37 -5.48 -16.79
C ALA A 235 10.44 -5.53 -15.69
N ASN A 236 10.41 -4.53 -14.81
CA ASN A 236 11.11 -4.57 -13.52
C ASN A 236 10.29 -5.44 -12.53
N PRO A 237 10.93 -6.24 -11.66
CA PRO A 237 10.20 -7.02 -10.65
C PRO A 237 9.53 -6.17 -9.55
N HIS A 238 9.62 -4.86 -9.58
CA HIS A 238 9.09 -3.95 -8.56
C HIS A 238 7.60 -4.21 -8.24
N TRP A 239 6.75 -4.34 -9.24
CA TRP A 239 5.32 -4.61 -9.06
C TRP A 239 5.05 -5.92 -8.30
N LEU A 240 5.81 -6.97 -8.61
CA LEU A 240 5.74 -8.23 -7.88
C LEU A 240 6.25 -8.07 -6.44
N LEU A 241 7.38 -7.36 -6.27
CA LEU A 241 7.95 -7.11 -4.93
C LEU A 241 7.01 -6.26 -4.07
N THR A 242 6.35 -5.25 -4.63
CA THR A 242 5.35 -4.45 -3.92
C THR A 242 4.17 -5.32 -3.46
N TYR A 243 3.64 -6.19 -4.34
CA TYR A 243 2.60 -7.15 -3.96
C TYR A 243 3.03 -8.01 -2.77
N VAL A 244 4.24 -8.56 -2.82
CA VAL A 244 4.79 -9.37 -1.74
C VAL A 244 4.91 -8.58 -0.44
N GLU A 245 5.42 -7.35 -0.50
CA GLU A 245 5.52 -6.46 0.68
C GLU A 245 4.16 -6.17 1.30
N GLU A 246 3.15 -5.90 0.49
CA GLU A 246 1.78 -5.65 0.96
C GLU A 246 1.17 -6.88 1.61
N GLN A 247 1.35 -8.08 1.03
CA GLN A 247 0.88 -9.32 1.64
C GLN A 247 1.58 -9.59 2.98
N CYS A 248 2.90 -9.36 3.05
CA CYS A 248 3.64 -9.49 4.30
C CYS A 248 3.16 -8.49 5.37
N ASN A 249 2.81 -7.27 4.98
CA ASN A 249 2.32 -6.24 5.90
C ASN A 249 0.86 -6.48 6.35
N SER A 250 0.08 -7.20 5.56
CA SER A 250 -1.33 -7.53 5.89
C SER A 250 -1.46 -8.71 6.86
N TYR A 251 -0.36 -9.45 7.14
CA TYR A 251 -0.37 -10.52 8.12
C TYR A 251 -0.58 -9.95 9.56
N PRO A 252 -1.45 -10.51 10.43
CA PRO A 252 -1.99 -11.87 10.42
C PRO A 252 -3.38 -12.04 9.77
N HIS A 253 -3.92 -11.05 9.11
CA HIS A 253 -5.29 -11.06 8.56
C HIS A 253 -5.39 -11.59 7.12
N GLY A 254 -4.26 -12.01 6.51
CA GLY A 254 -4.18 -12.60 5.18
C GLY A 254 -3.93 -14.12 5.21
N ASP A 255 -3.56 -14.66 4.05
CA ASP A 255 -3.24 -16.08 3.84
C ASP A 255 -2.11 -16.57 4.76
N SER A 256 -2.05 -17.88 4.98
CA SER A 256 -0.95 -18.44 5.77
C SER A 256 0.41 -18.14 5.11
N PRO A 257 1.51 -18.00 5.87
CA PRO A 257 2.84 -17.78 5.29
C PRO A 257 3.28 -18.82 4.26
N ALA A 258 2.82 -20.06 4.41
CA ALA A 258 3.12 -21.13 3.45
C ALA A 258 2.35 -20.94 2.14
N ASP A 259 1.09 -20.50 2.22
CA ASP A 259 0.25 -20.21 1.06
C ASP A 259 0.79 -18.99 0.32
N LEU A 260 1.23 -17.95 1.05
CA LEU A 260 1.87 -16.77 0.46
C LEU A 260 3.17 -17.13 -0.28
N GLN A 261 4.03 -17.98 0.30
CA GLN A 261 5.23 -18.44 -0.38
C GLN A 261 4.92 -19.15 -1.68
N GLN A 262 4.00 -20.11 -1.64
CA GLN A 262 3.59 -20.86 -2.82
C GLN A 262 2.98 -19.95 -3.88
N ASP A 263 2.16 -18.97 -3.48
CA ASP A 263 1.58 -18.00 -4.40
C ASP A 263 2.64 -17.11 -5.06
N VAL A 264 3.59 -16.59 -4.27
CA VAL A 264 4.70 -15.75 -4.78
C VAL A 264 5.62 -16.52 -5.72
N GLU A 265 5.97 -17.77 -5.38
CA GLU A 265 6.79 -18.64 -6.23
C GLU A 265 6.05 -18.97 -7.55
N SER A 266 4.75 -19.27 -7.47
CA SER A 266 3.89 -19.51 -8.62
C SER A 266 3.83 -18.26 -9.52
N LEU A 267 3.58 -17.09 -8.94
CA LEU A 267 3.50 -15.83 -9.68
C LEU A 267 4.84 -15.43 -10.30
N ALA A 268 5.95 -15.63 -9.58
CA ALA A 268 7.30 -15.38 -10.12
C ALA A 268 7.63 -16.30 -11.31
N ALA A 269 7.21 -17.57 -11.25
CA ALA A 269 7.38 -18.52 -12.35
C ALA A 269 6.51 -18.15 -13.56
N GLU A 270 5.25 -17.78 -13.33
CA GLU A 270 4.28 -17.33 -14.35
C GLU A 270 4.81 -16.09 -15.11
N LEU A 271 5.46 -15.18 -14.42
CA LEU A 271 5.95 -13.91 -14.94
C LEU A 271 7.45 -13.94 -15.39
N ALA A 272 8.14 -15.08 -15.24
CA ALA A 272 9.57 -15.18 -15.48
C ALA A 272 10.00 -14.71 -16.88
N GLY A 273 9.15 -14.93 -17.90
CA GLY A 273 9.39 -14.49 -19.27
C GLY A 273 9.25 -12.97 -19.48
N CYS A 274 8.62 -12.25 -18.55
CA CYS A 274 8.45 -10.81 -18.63
C CYS A 274 9.67 -10.04 -18.11
N PHE A 275 10.52 -10.66 -17.30
CA PHE A 275 11.68 -10.00 -16.68
C PHE A 275 12.95 -10.15 -17.51
N SER A 276 13.81 -9.11 -17.50
CA SER A 276 15.19 -9.24 -17.98
C SER A 276 15.99 -10.27 -17.16
N ALA A 277 17.19 -10.66 -17.64
CA ALA A 277 18.08 -11.53 -16.87
C ALA A 277 18.42 -10.94 -15.50
N ASP A 278 18.78 -9.65 -15.46
CA ASP A 278 19.08 -8.92 -14.23
C ASP A 278 17.86 -8.78 -13.33
N GLY A 279 16.66 -8.56 -13.91
CA GLY A 279 15.40 -8.52 -13.18
C GLY A 279 15.07 -9.85 -12.49
N ARG A 280 15.30 -10.97 -13.16
CA ARG A 280 15.12 -12.31 -12.55
C ARG A 280 16.14 -12.56 -11.43
N GLU A 281 17.38 -12.13 -11.60
CA GLU A 281 18.40 -12.25 -10.56
C GLU A 281 18.07 -11.38 -9.34
N LEU A 282 17.67 -10.12 -9.59
CA LEU A 282 17.20 -9.21 -8.53
C LEU A 282 16.01 -9.81 -7.77
N LEU A 283 15.01 -10.34 -8.49
CA LEU A 283 13.84 -10.97 -7.88
C LEU A 283 14.26 -12.16 -7.00
N ARG A 284 15.09 -13.08 -7.54
CA ARG A 284 15.59 -14.23 -6.79
C ARG A 284 16.37 -13.79 -5.56
N HIS A 285 17.26 -12.81 -5.70
CA HIS A 285 18.02 -12.27 -4.59
C HIS A 285 17.10 -11.68 -3.50
N ARG A 286 16.13 -10.85 -3.88
CA ARG A 286 15.18 -10.25 -2.94
C ARG A 286 14.32 -11.30 -2.25
N LEU A 287 13.78 -12.26 -2.98
CA LEU A 287 12.97 -13.35 -2.40
C LEU A 287 13.77 -14.24 -1.43
N THR A 288 15.08 -14.40 -1.65
CA THR A 288 15.95 -15.23 -0.80
C THR A 288 16.61 -14.47 0.34
N THR A 289 16.82 -13.16 0.22
CA THR A 289 17.59 -12.36 1.19
C THR A 289 16.73 -11.40 2.01
N ASP A 290 15.56 -11.00 1.52
CA ASP A 290 14.69 -10.10 2.26
C ASP A 290 14.22 -10.79 3.55
N ALA A 291 14.63 -10.22 4.69
CA ALA A 291 14.31 -10.76 6.00
C ALA A 291 12.78 -10.83 6.24
N ARG A 292 12.01 -9.92 5.61
CA ARG A 292 10.54 -9.88 5.69
C ARG A 292 9.92 -11.09 5.01
N LEU A 293 10.46 -11.48 3.84
CA LEU A 293 10.04 -12.67 3.10
C LEU A 293 10.49 -13.96 3.78
N ARG A 294 11.69 -13.99 4.37
CA ARG A 294 12.17 -15.12 5.17
C ARG A 294 11.37 -15.28 6.46
N LEU A 295 10.84 -14.21 7.02
CA LEU A 295 10.06 -14.21 8.26
C LEU A 295 8.57 -14.48 8.01
N ALA A 296 8.05 -14.23 6.82
CA ALA A 296 6.75 -14.75 6.39
C ALA A 296 6.81 -16.28 6.20
N LEU A 297 7.99 -16.84 5.96
CA LEU A 297 8.23 -18.21 5.52
C LEU A 297 8.28 -19.30 6.60
N PRO A 298 8.52 -19.11 7.88
CA PRO A 298 8.01 -20.04 8.88
C PRO A 298 7.45 -19.37 10.11
N LYS A 299 6.15 -19.56 10.32
CA LYS A 299 5.45 -19.44 11.59
C LYS A 299 5.92 -18.32 12.53
N ALA A 300 5.18 -17.21 12.50
CA ALA A 300 4.94 -16.38 13.66
C ALA A 300 6.18 -15.79 14.35
N PHE A 301 6.96 -15.00 13.64
CA PHE A 301 7.93 -14.14 14.29
C PHE A 301 7.64 -12.70 14.01
N ALA A 302 7.76 -11.94 15.07
CA ALA A 302 7.71 -10.51 15.03
C ALA A 302 8.68 -9.98 14.02
N THR A 303 8.19 -9.19 13.22
CA THR A 303 8.95 -8.47 12.26
C THR A 303 9.61 -7.29 12.97
N VAL A 304 10.86 -7.49 13.32
CA VAL A 304 11.77 -6.37 13.41
C VAL A 304 12.27 -6.16 12.00
N THR A 305 11.96 -5.05 11.39
CA THR A 305 12.44 -4.68 10.06
C THR A 305 13.97 -4.56 10.08
N ALA A 306 14.63 -4.60 8.90
CA ALA A 306 16.10 -4.54 8.81
C ALA A 306 16.70 -3.31 9.49
N ASP A 307 15.94 -2.22 9.63
CA ASP A 307 16.28 -1.00 10.35
C ASP A 307 15.85 -1.00 11.84
N GLY A 308 15.34 -2.12 12.35
CA GLY A 308 15.06 -2.36 13.76
C GLY A 308 13.66 -2.03 14.25
N TRP A 309 12.72 -1.63 13.36
CA TRP A 309 11.34 -1.35 13.77
C TRP A 309 10.52 -2.61 14.00
N ALA A 310 9.75 -2.64 15.08
CA ALA A 310 8.81 -3.70 15.38
C ALA A 310 7.43 -3.37 14.81
N SER A 311 6.83 -4.31 14.08
CA SER A 311 5.43 -4.27 13.65
C SER A 311 4.49 -4.61 14.83
N ALA A 312 3.24 -5.00 14.57
CA ALA A 312 2.20 -5.17 15.58
C ALA A 312 2.57 -6.06 16.79
N THR A 313 3.38 -7.09 16.62
CA THR A 313 3.76 -8.00 17.71
C THR A 313 5.21 -8.44 17.58
N LEU A 314 6.01 -8.30 18.63
CA LEU A 314 7.39 -8.79 18.69
C LEU A 314 7.46 -10.12 19.45
N ARG A 315 7.94 -11.18 18.78
CA ARG A 315 8.21 -12.49 19.40
C ARG A 315 9.71 -12.74 19.47
N ILE A 316 10.20 -13.09 20.62
CA ILE A 316 11.62 -13.33 20.88
C ILE A 316 11.80 -14.77 21.33
N ARG A 317 12.59 -15.54 20.59
CA ARG A 317 13.03 -16.88 21.04
C ARG A 317 14.40 -16.81 21.67
N LEU A 318 14.51 -17.44 22.81
CA LEU A 318 15.74 -17.56 23.56
C LEU A 318 16.12 -19.04 23.68
N ARG A 319 17.38 -19.34 23.57
CA ARG A 319 17.94 -20.67 23.85
C ARG A 319 18.94 -20.61 25.00
N GLN A 320 18.82 -21.54 25.91
CA GLN A 320 19.81 -21.69 26.96
C GLN A 320 21.10 -22.25 26.36
N ALA A 321 22.23 -21.58 26.55
CA ALA A 321 23.53 -22.11 26.12
C ALA A 321 23.86 -23.39 26.89
N ALA A 322 24.32 -24.42 26.14
CA ALA A 322 24.79 -25.64 26.76
C ALA A 322 25.96 -25.34 27.72
N ALA A 323 25.94 -25.93 28.90
CA ALA A 323 27.04 -25.80 29.84
C ALA A 323 28.35 -26.33 29.19
N ILE A 324 29.39 -25.52 29.22
CA ILE A 324 30.72 -25.95 28.75
C ILE A 324 31.26 -26.97 29.76
N PRO A 325 31.57 -28.22 29.31
CA PRO A 325 32.11 -29.23 30.23
C PRO A 325 33.42 -28.71 30.83
N GLY A 326 33.53 -28.74 32.19
CA GLY A 326 34.74 -28.38 32.92
C GLY A 326 34.78 -27.00 33.57
N ARG A 327 33.77 -26.13 33.33
CA ARG A 327 33.58 -24.90 34.12
C ARG A 327 32.35 -25.01 35.00
N ARG A 328 32.50 -24.89 36.32
CA ARG A 328 31.35 -24.70 37.24
C ARG A 328 30.71 -23.34 36.95
N SER A 329 29.83 -23.29 35.96
CA SER A 329 28.95 -22.15 35.70
C SER A 329 27.75 -22.28 36.63
N ARG A 330 27.61 -21.37 37.60
CA ARG A 330 26.49 -21.34 38.56
C ARG A 330 25.22 -20.71 38.01
N SER A 331 25.16 -20.37 36.74
CA SER A 331 23.96 -19.86 36.03
C SER A 331 24.05 -20.21 34.57
N GLY A 332 23.01 -20.83 34.01
CA GLY A 332 22.89 -21.04 32.58
C GLY A 332 22.84 -19.67 31.84
N THR A 333 23.71 -19.52 30.87
CA THR A 333 23.72 -18.30 30.02
C THR A 333 22.70 -18.46 28.91
N TRP A 334 21.84 -17.48 28.73
CA TRP A 334 20.87 -17.40 27.62
C TRP A 334 21.48 -16.69 26.40
N GLN A 335 21.18 -17.18 25.22
CA GLN A 335 21.60 -16.55 23.99
C GLN A 335 20.39 -16.32 23.07
N PRO A 336 20.26 -15.17 22.41
CA PRO A 336 19.22 -14.96 21.42
C PRO A 336 19.48 -15.84 20.19
N LEU A 337 18.46 -16.53 19.72
CA LEU A 337 18.52 -17.37 18.52
C LEU A 337 18.38 -16.55 17.23
N VAL A 338 17.93 -15.31 17.34
CA VAL A 338 17.82 -14.37 16.22
C VAL A 338 18.83 -13.26 16.47
N ALA A 339 19.98 -13.36 15.82
CA ALA A 339 20.87 -12.22 15.66
C ALA A 339 20.23 -11.30 14.61
N ALA A 340 19.72 -10.15 15.01
CA ALA A 340 19.51 -9.08 14.07
C ALA A 340 20.87 -8.72 13.45
N ALA A 341 21.06 -9.04 12.18
CA ALA A 341 22.25 -8.66 11.46
C ALA A 341 22.23 -7.16 11.24
N SER A 342 22.87 -6.39 12.12
CA SER A 342 23.21 -5.01 11.86
C SER A 342 24.72 -4.90 11.60
N PRO A 343 25.15 -4.26 10.51
CA PRO A 343 26.56 -3.95 10.28
C PRO A 343 26.94 -2.78 11.21
N GLY A 344 27.62 -3.06 12.32
CA GLY A 344 28.09 -2.01 13.25
C GLY A 344 28.38 -2.43 14.69
N GLY A 345 28.40 -3.70 14.98
CA GLY A 345 28.51 -4.25 16.35
C GLY A 345 29.86 -4.17 17.02
N ARG A 346 30.50 -3.00 17.19
CA ARG A 346 31.75 -2.90 18.00
C ARG A 346 31.72 -2.02 19.23
N ALA A 347 30.62 -1.33 19.55
CA ALA A 347 30.60 -0.34 20.66
C ALA A 347 29.90 -0.79 21.95
N LEU A 348 29.30 -1.97 22.02
CA LEU A 348 28.35 -2.28 23.11
C LEU A 348 28.88 -3.14 24.26
N THR A 349 30.08 -3.64 24.19
CA THR A 349 30.64 -4.52 25.24
C THR A 349 30.99 -3.81 26.56
N LEU A 350 31.06 -2.48 26.54
CA LEU A 350 31.51 -1.72 27.70
C LEU A 350 30.39 -1.39 28.73
N LEU A 351 29.19 -1.12 28.29
CA LEU A 351 28.04 -0.77 29.15
C LEU A 351 27.49 -1.98 29.93
N VAL A 352 27.51 -3.16 29.29
CA VAL A 352 27.06 -4.42 29.93
C VAL A 352 27.95 -4.79 31.15
N ARG A 353 29.23 -4.44 31.10
CA ARG A 353 30.18 -4.72 32.20
C ARG A 353 29.95 -3.84 33.44
N LEU A 354 29.43 -2.63 33.29
CA LEU A 354 29.15 -1.75 34.45
C LEU A 354 27.88 -2.16 35.19
N TRP A 355 26.82 -2.52 34.49
CA TRP A 355 25.55 -2.92 35.10
C TRP A 355 25.64 -4.27 35.79
N SER A 356 26.33 -5.23 35.23
CA SER A 356 26.58 -6.54 35.86
C SER A 356 27.41 -6.44 37.14
N ARG A 357 28.14 -5.32 37.36
CA ARG A 357 28.83 -5.04 38.64
C ARG A 357 27.88 -4.43 39.67
N LEU A 358 26.92 -3.61 39.30
CA LEU A 358 25.92 -3.03 40.20
C LEU A 358 24.92 -4.07 40.70
N CYS A 359 24.48 -4.99 39.88
CA CYS A 359 23.54 -6.06 40.27
C CYS A 359 24.15 -7.07 41.24
N ARG A 360 25.48 -7.12 41.38
CA ARG A 360 26.15 -7.99 42.38
C ARG A 360 25.97 -7.53 43.83
N TRP A 361 25.50 -6.33 44.08
CA TRP A 361 25.38 -5.74 45.43
C TRP A 361 23.95 -5.71 45.97
N LEU A 362 22.97 -6.16 45.20
CA LEU A 362 21.58 -6.26 45.65
C LEU A 362 21.33 -7.65 46.28
N PRO A 363 20.92 -7.73 47.53
CA PRO A 363 20.58 -9.00 48.19
C PRO A 363 19.21 -9.46 47.67
N GLY A 364 19.18 -10.56 46.97
CA GLY A 364 17.95 -11.21 46.50
C GLY A 364 18.13 -11.88 45.15
N ASP A 365 17.44 -12.96 44.95
CA ASP A 365 17.34 -13.90 43.86
C ASP A 365 18.01 -13.47 42.52
N ARG A 366 19.04 -14.20 42.09
CA ARG A 366 19.82 -13.95 40.87
C ARG A 366 18.97 -14.30 39.62
N ARG A 367 18.12 -13.39 39.17
CA ARG A 367 17.33 -13.54 37.94
C ARG A 367 18.13 -12.99 36.78
N SER A 368 18.19 -13.74 35.68
CA SER A 368 18.64 -13.21 34.40
C SER A 368 17.53 -12.35 33.82
N TYR A 369 17.90 -11.25 33.19
CA TYR A 369 16.97 -10.35 32.52
C TYR A 369 17.29 -10.25 31.02
N LEU A 370 16.26 -10.21 30.20
CA LEU A 370 16.37 -9.78 28.84
C LEU A 370 16.19 -8.25 28.80
N GLN A 371 17.22 -7.54 28.38
CA GLN A 371 17.14 -6.11 28.13
C GLN A 371 16.91 -5.85 26.64
N LEU A 372 15.87 -5.08 26.33
CA LEU A 372 15.63 -4.54 25.00
C LEU A 372 15.82 -3.03 25.07
N ALA A 373 16.78 -2.50 24.29
CA ALA A 373 16.91 -1.08 24.06
C ALA A 373 16.04 -0.69 22.87
N CYS A 374 15.08 0.19 23.09
CA CYS A 374 14.07 0.55 22.12
C CYS A 374 14.00 2.08 21.93
N VAL A 375 13.46 2.50 20.79
CA VAL A 375 13.12 3.89 20.51
C VAL A 375 11.63 4.00 20.20
N HIS A 376 10.99 4.98 20.81
CA HIS A 376 9.63 5.37 20.55
C HIS A 376 9.65 6.75 19.88
N ALA A 377 9.23 6.84 18.63
CA ALA A 377 9.36 8.04 17.79
C ALA A 377 8.02 8.63 17.32
N ALA A 378 6.88 7.97 17.65
CA ALA A 378 5.59 8.42 17.15
C ALA A 378 4.91 9.45 18.05
N PRO A 379 4.18 10.42 17.48
CA PRO A 379 3.19 11.21 18.21
C PRO A 379 1.98 10.29 18.50
N LEU A 380 1.90 9.74 19.70
CA LEU A 380 0.79 8.89 20.10
C LEU A 380 -0.32 9.73 20.72
N THR A 381 -1.57 9.36 20.44
CA THR A 381 -2.76 9.96 21.07
C THR A 381 -2.95 9.52 22.53
N ALA A 382 -2.27 8.44 22.93
CA ALA A 382 -2.25 7.89 24.29
C ALA A 382 -0.87 7.25 24.57
N PRO A 383 -0.53 6.97 25.85
CA PRO A 383 0.71 6.28 26.17
C PRO A 383 0.80 4.91 25.50
N LEU A 384 1.99 4.56 24.98
CA LEU A 384 2.24 3.23 24.42
C LEU A 384 2.20 2.19 25.55
N ALA A 385 1.29 1.23 25.45
CA ALA A 385 1.23 0.10 26.36
C ALA A 385 1.73 -1.17 25.63
N LEU A 386 2.66 -1.87 26.25
CA LEU A 386 3.23 -3.11 25.73
C LEU A 386 2.79 -4.27 26.61
N SER A 387 2.00 -5.18 26.05
CA SER A 387 1.62 -6.44 26.72
C SER A 387 2.67 -7.49 26.44
N ILE A 388 3.22 -8.08 27.51
CA ILE A 388 4.31 -9.06 27.44
C ILE A 388 3.75 -10.41 27.88
N ARG A 389 3.85 -11.41 27.01
CA ARG A 389 3.39 -12.78 27.26
C ARG A 389 4.54 -13.78 27.10
N SER A 390 4.54 -14.82 27.90
CA SER A 390 5.33 -16.02 27.65
C SER A 390 4.46 -17.25 27.88
N ALA A 391 4.84 -18.39 27.35
CA ALA A 391 4.08 -19.65 27.46
C ALA A 391 3.78 -20.08 28.89
N GLN A 392 4.50 -19.52 29.91
CA GLN A 392 4.43 -19.93 31.30
C GLN A 392 4.10 -18.80 32.28
N GLN A 393 3.87 -17.57 31.81
CA GLN A 393 3.58 -16.44 32.71
C GLN A 393 2.41 -15.61 32.17
N ALA A 394 1.57 -15.14 33.12
CA ALA A 394 0.50 -14.19 32.79
C ALA A 394 1.06 -12.92 32.16
N ALA A 395 0.27 -12.33 31.26
CA ALA A 395 0.65 -11.10 30.58
C ALA A 395 0.97 -9.98 31.57
N LYS A 396 2.11 -9.34 31.40
CA LYS A 396 2.46 -8.09 32.09
C LYS A 396 2.32 -6.94 31.13
N CYS A 397 1.75 -5.83 31.59
CA CYS A 397 1.65 -4.60 30.81
C CYS A 397 2.72 -3.61 31.28
N CYS A 398 3.51 -3.10 30.37
CA CYS A 398 4.44 -1.99 30.58
C CYS A 398 3.93 -0.78 29.82
N VAL A 399 3.85 0.37 30.51
CA VAL A 399 3.42 1.64 29.89
C VAL A 399 4.64 2.51 29.63
N VAL A 400 4.80 2.95 28.39
CA VAL A 400 5.86 3.86 27.95
C VAL A 400 5.21 5.24 27.74
N SER A 401 5.46 6.17 28.63
CA SER A 401 4.82 7.49 28.64
C SER A 401 5.64 8.61 28.00
N ARG A 402 6.82 8.29 27.46
CA ARG A 402 7.75 9.29 26.90
C ARG A 402 8.22 8.89 25.51
N HIS A 403 8.36 9.88 24.65
CA HIS A 403 9.08 9.73 23.39
C HIS A 403 10.58 9.51 23.63
N GLY A 404 11.22 8.87 22.68
CA GLY A 404 12.66 8.66 22.69
C GLY A 404 13.09 7.26 23.09
N ARG A 405 14.33 7.13 23.53
CA ARG A 405 14.92 5.84 23.91
C ARG A 405 14.41 5.36 25.25
N PHE A 406 14.08 4.08 25.33
CA PHE A 406 13.71 3.40 26.57
C PHE A 406 14.29 1.98 26.58
N SER A 407 14.34 1.37 27.75
CA SER A 407 14.77 -0.03 27.91
C SER A 407 13.67 -0.83 28.60
N LEU A 408 13.35 -2.00 28.05
CA LEU A 408 12.51 -3.00 28.68
C LEU A 408 13.40 -4.04 29.36
N PHE A 409 13.10 -4.36 30.63
CA PHE A 409 13.77 -5.42 31.39
C PHE A 409 12.76 -6.52 31.69
N LEU A 410 12.96 -7.69 31.09
CA LEU A 410 12.09 -8.84 31.23
C LEU A 410 12.79 -9.90 32.06
N PRO A 411 12.27 -10.25 33.26
CA PRO A 411 12.89 -11.28 34.08
C PRO A 411 12.78 -12.65 33.40
N LEU A 412 13.88 -13.33 33.22
CA LEU A 412 13.97 -14.72 32.78
C LEU A 412 14.01 -15.62 33.99
N SER A 413 12.90 -16.28 34.32
CA SER A 413 12.88 -17.18 35.49
C SER A 413 13.67 -18.46 35.20
N ALA A 414 14.32 -19.02 36.23
CA ALA A 414 15.05 -20.29 36.14
C ALA A 414 14.15 -21.50 35.77
N ALA A 415 12.84 -21.34 35.86
CA ALA A 415 11.85 -22.37 35.53
C ALA A 415 11.53 -22.46 34.04
N VAL A 416 12.09 -21.57 33.22
CA VAL A 416 11.89 -21.60 31.74
C VAL A 416 12.79 -22.70 31.18
N GLY A 417 12.22 -23.66 30.43
CA GLY A 417 12.94 -24.76 29.81
C GLY A 417 14.04 -24.29 28.83
N PRO A 418 14.72 -25.19 28.14
CA PRO A 418 15.91 -24.86 27.32
C PRO A 418 15.62 -23.89 26.15
N GLN A 419 14.36 -23.63 25.88
CA GLN A 419 13.91 -22.61 24.92
C GLN A 419 12.78 -21.80 25.53
N ALA A 420 12.83 -20.48 25.35
CA ALA A 420 11.79 -19.56 25.78
C ALA A 420 11.31 -18.72 24.58
N GLU A 421 10.01 -18.48 24.55
CA GLU A 421 9.40 -17.56 23.60
C GLU A 421 8.69 -16.45 24.39
N ILE A 422 8.96 -15.20 24.00
CA ILE A 422 8.38 -14.01 24.62
C ILE A 422 7.68 -13.22 23.53
N GLU A 423 6.45 -12.85 23.78
CA GLU A 423 5.60 -12.06 22.88
C GLU A 423 5.39 -10.67 23.47
N ILE A 424 5.67 -9.63 22.71
CA ILE A 424 5.46 -8.23 23.08
C ILE A 424 4.46 -7.63 22.12
N ILE A 425 3.29 -7.27 22.62
CA ILE A 425 2.16 -6.78 21.82
C ILE A 425 1.94 -5.30 22.17
N PRO A 426 2.13 -4.36 21.23
CA PRO A 426 1.79 -2.96 21.45
C PRO A 426 0.27 -2.76 21.37
N ASN A 427 -0.23 -1.74 22.08
CA ASN A 427 -1.64 -1.34 21.99
C ASN A 427 -1.95 -0.41 20.83
N GLN A 428 -0.94 0.12 20.15
CA GLN A 428 -1.09 1.01 19.00
C GLN A 428 0.15 0.95 18.11
N VAL A 429 -0.06 1.26 16.84
CA VAL A 429 0.96 1.38 15.79
C VAL A 429 0.80 2.72 15.09
N PHE A 430 1.81 3.16 14.36
CA PHE A 430 1.75 4.35 13.52
C PHE A 430 2.39 4.08 12.16
N VAL A 431 2.00 4.88 11.18
CA VAL A 431 2.61 4.87 9.84
C VAL A 431 3.34 6.19 9.65
N PRO A 432 4.66 6.19 9.50
CA PRO A 432 5.44 7.43 9.41
C PRO A 432 4.98 8.37 8.29
N GLY A 433 4.64 7.86 7.13
CA GLY A 433 4.13 8.67 6.02
C GLY A 433 2.78 9.35 6.29
N VAL A 434 2.00 8.90 7.29
CA VAL A 434 0.74 9.55 7.73
C VAL A 434 1.02 10.68 8.72
N VAL A 435 2.03 10.53 9.58
CA VAL A 435 2.36 11.52 10.64
C VAL A 435 3.42 12.53 10.20
N ASP A 436 4.20 12.23 9.18
CA ASP A 436 5.22 13.09 8.60
C ASP A 436 5.15 13.01 7.07
N GLU A 437 4.64 14.06 6.44
CA GLU A 437 4.49 14.16 4.97
C GLU A 437 5.81 14.06 4.20
N GLN A 438 6.94 14.26 4.85
CA GLN A 438 8.28 14.11 4.25
C GLN A 438 8.79 12.67 4.32
N SER A 439 8.14 11.79 5.09
CA SER A 439 8.52 10.40 5.22
C SER A 439 7.99 9.56 4.06
N SER A 440 8.85 8.77 3.45
CA SER A 440 8.46 7.74 2.48
C SER A 440 8.13 6.40 3.13
N ASP A 441 8.11 6.32 4.45
CA ASP A 441 7.86 5.08 5.18
C ASP A 441 6.38 4.94 5.54
N TRP A 442 5.69 4.03 4.88
CA TRP A 442 4.25 3.74 5.05
C TRP A 442 3.97 2.48 5.86
N ARG A 443 4.99 1.90 6.51
CA ARG A 443 4.81 0.71 7.35
C ARG A 443 4.15 1.07 8.68
N GLU A 444 3.29 0.18 9.16
CA GLU A 444 2.76 0.30 10.53
C GLU A 444 3.86 -0.01 11.55
N LEU A 445 4.21 0.97 12.36
CA LEU A 445 5.29 0.90 13.32
C LEU A 445 4.78 1.20 14.72
N SER A 446 5.40 0.63 15.74
CA SER A 446 5.08 0.93 17.15
C SER A 446 6.31 1.38 17.93
N PHE A 447 7.39 0.65 17.83
CA PHE A 447 8.65 0.98 18.47
C PHE A 447 9.80 0.30 17.71
N ARG A 448 10.98 0.86 17.84
CA ARG A 448 12.20 0.33 17.25
C ARG A 448 13.04 -0.37 18.29
N VAL A 449 13.50 -1.57 17.98
CA VAL A 449 14.47 -2.29 18.79
C VAL A 449 15.87 -1.96 18.29
N GLU A 450 16.62 -1.20 19.08
CA GLU A 450 18.00 -0.86 18.75
C GLU A 450 18.98 -1.94 19.16
N ASN A 451 18.64 -2.64 20.24
CA ASN A 451 19.51 -3.67 20.78
C ASN A 451 18.80 -4.68 21.68
N MET A 452 19.34 -5.88 21.72
CA MET A 452 18.86 -6.96 22.58
C MET A 452 20.04 -7.59 23.32
N THR A 453 19.97 -7.61 24.63
CA THR A 453 21.04 -8.16 25.50
C THR A 453 20.43 -8.97 26.64
N ILE A 454 21.05 -10.08 26.97
CA ILE A 454 20.72 -10.85 28.19
C ILE A 454 21.72 -10.46 29.25
N ILE A 455 21.20 -10.03 30.40
CA ILE A 455 21.99 -9.56 31.53
C ILE A 455 21.90 -10.60 32.68
#